data_9b55a468a3caa3464375c0eedcafc202
#
_entry.id   9b55a468a3caa3464375c0eedcafc202
#
_cell.length_a   1.000
_cell.length_b   1.000
_cell.length_c   1.000
_cell.angle_alpha   90.00
_cell.angle_beta   90.00
_cell.angle_gamma   90.00
#
_symmetry.space_group_name_H-M   'P 1'
#
loop_
_entity.id
_entity.type
_entity.pdbx_description
1 polymer ?
#
loop_
_entity_poly.entity_id
_entity_poly.type
_entity_poly.pdbx_seq_one_letter_code
_entity_poly.pdbx_strand_id
1 'polypeptide(L)'
;IANPKTAPYGEATFEALKNVNILDEIKDKIIYGESISQTVAYTMMVADVGIVAKSSLYSPKLINIHENVHWVEVDKSLYTPIQQGMVILKNAKENKQVKTFYDFILSQKGKNILKEFGYQIP
;
A
#
# COMPACT_ATOMS: atom_id res chain seq x y z
N ILE A 1 11.32 3.65 2.05
CA ILE A 1 10.28 2.64 2.34
C ILE A 1 9.44 3.06 3.52
N ALA A 2 8.23 2.49 3.71
CA ALA A 2 7.46 2.67 4.93
C ALA A 2 8.18 2.00 6.13
N ASN A 3 7.98 2.56 7.33
CA ASN A 3 8.61 2.02 8.54
C ASN A 3 8.03 0.64 8.88
N PRO A 4 8.84 -0.44 8.87
CA PRO A 4 8.36 -1.81 9.13
C PRO A 4 7.81 -2.03 10.55
N LYS A 5 8.16 -1.15 11.51
CA LYS A 5 7.67 -1.23 12.89
C LYS A 5 6.23 -0.72 13.04
N THR A 6 5.75 0.08 12.09
CA THR A 6 4.48 0.79 12.20
C THR A 6 3.55 0.56 11.01
N ALA A 7 4.05 0.00 9.90
CA ALA A 7 3.30 -0.13 8.66
C ALA A 7 3.47 -1.52 8.02
N PRO A 8 2.37 -2.25 7.72
CA PRO A 8 2.41 -3.55 7.04
C PRO A 8 3.15 -3.51 5.69
N TYR A 9 3.08 -2.40 4.97
CA TYR A 9 3.84 -2.20 3.73
C TYR A 9 5.35 -2.19 3.95
N GLY A 10 5.80 -1.69 5.10
CA GLY A 10 7.22 -1.74 5.50
C GLY A 10 7.67 -3.17 5.80
N GLU A 11 6.85 -3.94 6.52
CA GLU A 11 7.11 -5.36 6.80
C GLU A 11 7.22 -6.16 5.51
N ALA A 12 6.25 -6.02 4.58
CA ALA A 12 6.27 -6.69 3.28
C ALA A 12 7.49 -6.27 2.44
N THR A 13 7.90 -5.00 2.52
CA THR A 13 9.13 -4.52 1.85
C THR A 13 10.37 -5.21 2.41
N PHE A 14 10.50 -5.30 3.73
CA PHE A 14 11.62 -6.00 4.37
C PHE A 14 11.66 -7.48 4.00
N GLU A 15 10.50 -8.15 3.99
CA GLU A 15 10.38 -9.53 3.57
C GLU A 15 10.87 -9.71 2.14
N ALA A 16 10.40 -8.87 1.21
CA ALA A 16 10.81 -8.92 -0.19
C ALA A 16 12.32 -8.71 -0.36
N LEU A 17 12.90 -7.66 0.27
CA LEU A 17 14.33 -7.36 0.21
C LEU A 17 15.19 -8.49 0.81
N LYS A 18 14.71 -9.13 1.87
CA LYS A 18 15.36 -10.28 2.49
C LYS A 18 15.33 -11.49 1.56
N ASN A 19 14.19 -11.77 0.94
CA ASN A 19 14.02 -12.93 0.06
C ASN A 19 14.87 -12.84 -1.22
N VAL A 20 15.21 -11.63 -1.67
CA VAL A 20 16.20 -11.43 -2.76
C VAL A 20 17.62 -11.20 -2.26
N ASN A 21 17.89 -11.34 -0.95
CA ASN A 21 19.21 -11.25 -0.30
C ASN A 21 19.94 -9.91 -0.48
N ILE A 22 19.21 -8.78 -0.65
CA ILE A 22 19.83 -7.45 -0.78
C ILE A 22 19.65 -6.56 0.45
N LEU A 23 18.82 -6.98 1.42
CA LEU A 23 18.51 -6.17 2.60
C LEU A 23 19.76 -5.73 3.37
N ASP A 24 20.69 -6.66 3.61
CA ASP A 24 21.92 -6.36 4.38
C ASP A 24 22.86 -5.39 3.68
N GLU A 25 22.84 -5.38 2.34
CA GLU A 25 23.69 -4.49 1.54
C GLU A 25 23.17 -3.05 1.54
N ILE A 26 21.86 -2.86 1.69
CA ILE A 26 21.24 -1.54 1.55
C ILE A 26 20.69 -0.96 2.86
N LYS A 27 20.69 -1.72 3.96
CA LYS A 27 20.04 -1.33 5.24
C LYS A 27 20.46 0.06 5.75
N ASP A 28 21.73 0.42 5.58
CA ASP A 28 22.28 1.70 6.02
C ASP A 28 21.91 2.88 5.10
N LYS A 29 21.30 2.58 3.93
CA LYS A 29 20.83 3.57 2.95
C LYS A 29 19.30 3.75 3.00
N ILE A 30 18.60 2.96 3.81
CA ILE A 30 17.13 2.98 3.84
C ILE A 30 16.63 4.23 4.58
N ILE A 31 15.78 4.98 3.91
CA ILE A 31 15.02 6.09 4.48
C ILE A 31 13.62 5.58 4.85
N TYR A 32 13.20 5.81 6.08
CA TYR A 32 11.91 5.36 6.60
C TYR A 32 10.87 6.48 6.60
N GLY A 33 9.73 6.24 5.98
CA GLY A 33 8.55 7.09 6.09
C GLY A 33 7.59 6.55 7.16
N GLU A 34 7.08 7.42 8.02
CA GLU A 34 6.13 7.07 9.08
C GLU A 34 4.69 6.86 8.56
N SER A 35 4.46 7.20 7.29
CA SER A 35 3.21 6.95 6.58
C SER A 35 3.47 6.66 5.10
N ILE A 36 2.49 6.03 4.43
CA ILE A 36 2.56 5.80 2.97
C ILE A 36 2.71 7.12 2.21
N SER A 37 2.01 8.17 2.59
CA SER A 37 2.12 9.49 1.94
C SER A 37 3.52 10.09 2.10
N GLN A 38 4.14 9.95 3.26
CA GLN A 38 5.51 10.41 3.49
C GLN A 38 6.52 9.56 2.70
N THR A 39 6.31 8.25 2.63
CA THR A 39 7.14 7.36 1.83
C THR A 39 7.11 7.76 0.35
N VAL A 40 5.92 8.02 -0.20
CA VAL A 40 5.78 8.52 -1.58
C VAL A 40 6.50 9.86 -1.77
N ALA A 41 6.35 10.80 -0.83
CA ALA A 41 7.05 12.09 -0.90
C ALA A 41 8.57 11.93 -0.91
N TYR A 42 9.12 11.08 -0.05
CA TYR A 42 10.56 10.79 -0.03
C TYR A 42 11.03 10.13 -1.31
N THR A 43 10.26 9.19 -1.86
CA THR A 43 10.56 8.55 -3.15
C THR A 43 10.66 9.59 -4.27
N MET A 44 9.77 10.57 -4.28
CA MET A 44 9.72 11.58 -5.34
C MET A 44 10.75 12.70 -5.20
N MET A 45 11.30 12.93 -4.00
CA MET A 45 12.11 14.12 -3.72
C MET A 45 13.56 13.83 -3.37
N VAL A 46 13.85 12.70 -2.72
CA VAL A 46 15.18 12.48 -2.09
C VAL A 46 15.74 11.07 -2.27
N ALA A 47 14.94 10.09 -2.66
CA ALA A 47 15.39 8.71 -2.82
C ALA A 47 15.56 8.36 -4.31
N ASP A 48 16.53 7.49 -4.61
CA ASP A 48 16.72 6.97 -5.96
C ASP A 48 15.64 5.95 -6.34
N VAL A 49 15.17 5.17 -5.35
CA VAL A 49 14.13 4.13 -5.50
C VAL A 49 13.23 4.13 -4.26
N GLY A 50 11.94 3.94 -4.45
CA GLY A 50 10.98 3.76 -3.36
C GLY A 50 10.12 2.51 -3.55
N ILE A 51 9.81 1.83 -2.44
CA ILE A 51 8.80 0.76 -2.42
C ILE A 51 7.59 1.30 -1.68
N VAL A 52 6.47 1.42 -2.40
CA VAL A 52 5.26 2.10 -1.93
C VAL A 52 4.02 1.25 -2.17
N ALA A 53 2.90 1.60 -1.54
CA ALA A 53 1.63 0.94 -1.82
C ALA A 53 1.17 1.27 -3.25
N LYS A 54 0.82 0.26 -4.04
CA LYS A 54 0.35 0.43 -5.43
C LYS A 54 -0.80 1.44 -5.52
N SER A 55 -1.76 1.39 -4.59
CA SER A 55 -2.89 2.32 -4.53
C SER A 55 -2.49 3.80 -4.46
N SER A 56 -1.31 4.11 -3.91
CA SER A 56 -0.81 5.49 -3.85
C SER A 56 -0.50 6.06 -5.23
N LEU A 57 -0.11 5.20 -6.18
CA LEU A 57 0.27 5.58 -7.54
C LEU A 57 -0.95 5.98 -8.40
N TYR A 58 -2.16 5.61 -7.99
CA TYR A 58 -3.42 6.04 -8.62
C TYR A 58 -3.93 7.40 -8.11
N SER A 59 -3.13 8.08 -7.28
CA SER A 59 -3.46 9.44 -6.84
C SER A 59 -3.48 10.40 -8.02
N PRO A 60 -4.46 11.32 -8.10
CA PRO A 60 -4.47 12.38 -9.13
C PRO A 60 -3.20 13.24 -9.16
N LYS A 61 -2.46 13.30 -8.05
CA LYS A 61 -1.17 14.02 -7.97
C LYS A 61 -0.03 13.31 -8.73
N LEU A 62 -0.19 12.03 -9.05
CA LEU A 62 0.81 11.18 -9.70
C LEU A 62 0.35 10.73 -11.10
N ILE A 63 -0.53 11.49 -11.74
CA ILE A 63 -1.12 11.16 -13.05
C ILE A 63 -0.07 10.94 -14.15
N ASN A 64 1.12 11.51 -14.02
CA ASN A 64 2.22 11.36 -14.98
C ASN A 64 3.18 10.19 -14.62
N ILE A 65 2.87 9.43 -13.58
CA ILE A 65 3.68 8.28 -13.16
C ILE A 65 3.06 7.00 -13.73
N HIS A 66 3.74 6.39 -14.71
CA HIS A 66 3.21 5.28 -15.50
C HIS A 66 3.91 3.97 -15.17
N GLU A 67 3.13 2.89 -15.16
CA GLU A 67 3.63 1.52 -15.02
C GLU A 67 4.61 1.17 -16.16
N ASN A 68 5.61 0.35 -15.85
CA ASN A 68 6.70 -0.05 -16.75
C ASN A 68 7.59 1.08 -17.29
N VAL A 69 7.36 2.33 -16.87
CA VAL A 69 8.22 3.48 -17.18
C VAL A 69 8.82 4.04 -15.89
N HIS A 70 7.97 4.32 -14.91
CA HIS A 70 8.36 4.95 -13.66
C HIS A 70 8.25 3.99 -12.47
N TRP A 71 7.46 2.94 -12.58
CA TRP A 71 7.30 1.93 -11.54
C TRP A 71 6.97 0.55 -12.12
N VAL A 72 7.26 -0.48 -11.34
CA VAL A 72 6.90 -1.87 -11.59
C VAL A 72 6.37 -2.51 -10.32
N GLU A 73 5.53 -3.53 -10.45
CA GLU A 73 5.12 -4.31 -9.28
C GLU A 73 6.28 -5.15 -8.73
N VAL A 74 6.39 -5.20 -7.41
CA VAL A 74 7.24 -6.18 -6.74
C VAL A 74 6.62 -7.56 -6.92
N ASP A 75 7.43 -8.56 -7.27
CA ASP A 75 6.96 -9.93 -7.43
C ASP A 75 6.28 -10.43 -6.14
N LYS A 76 5.04 -10.90 -6.29
CA LYS A 76 4.19 -11.37 -5.18
C LYS A 76 4.73 -12.59 -4.45
N SER A 77 5.62 -13.34 -5.08
CA SER A 77 6.31 -14.47 -4.45
C SER A 77 7.35 -14.04 -3.41
N LEU A 78 7.74 -12.77 -3.41
CA LEU A 78 8.78 -12.22 -2.53
C LEU A 78 8.26 -11.75 -1.17
N TYR A 79 6.96 -11.65 -0.96
CA TYR A 79 6.38 -11.17 0.29
C TYR A 79 5.00 -11.77 0.57
N THR A 80 4.64 -11.79 1.84
CA THR A 80 3.29 -12.21 2.26
C THR A 80 2.26 -11.17 1.85
N PRO A 81 1.18 -11.54 1.12
CA PRO A 81 0.16 -10.60 0.70
C PRO A 81 -0.47 -9.83 1.85
N ILE A 82 -0.51 -8.50 1.74
CA ILE A 82 -1.10 -7.62 2.74
C ILE A 82 -2.62 -7.68 2.64
N GLN A 83 -3.27 -8.21 3.67
CA GLN A 83 -4.73 -8.26 3.74
C GLN A 83 -5.27 -7.00 4.44
N GLN A 84 -6.26 -6.37 3.82
CA GLN A 84 -7.00 -5.23 4.39
C GLN A 84 -8.32 -5.71 4.96
N GLY A 85 -8.63 -5.27 6.18
CA GLY A 85 -9.87 -5.61 6.87
C GLY A 85 -10.70 -4.37 7.21
N MET A 86 -12.01 -4.58 7.35
CA MET A 86 -12.96 -3.53 7.73
C MET A 86 -13.88 -4.05 8.83
N VAL A 87 -14.11 -3.24 9.86
CA VAL A 87 -14.98 -3.59 10.98
C VAL A 87 -15.94 -2.46 11.33
N ILE A 88 -17.14 -2.81 11.79
CA ILE A 88 -18.06 -1.86 12.40
C ILE A 88 -17.77 -1.85 13.91
N LEU A 89 -17.45 -0.68 14.46
CA LEU A 89 -17.20 -0.53 15.87
C LEU A 89 -18.47 -0.77 16.71
N LYS A 90 -18.30 -1.31 17.91
CA LYS A 90 -19.42 -1.69 18.80
C LYS A 90 -20.41 -0.54 19.05
N ASN A 91 -19.91 0.68 19.25
CA ASN A 91 -20.72 1.88 19.48
C ASN A 91 -21.46 2.39 18.23
N ALA A 92 -21.11 1.91 17.05
CA ALA A 92 -21.73 2.28 15.77
C ALA A 92 -22.63 1.18 15.19
N LYS A 93 -22.77 0.04 15.88
CA LYS A 93 -23.47 -1.15 15.38
C LYS A 93 -24.93 -0.88 14.96
N GLU A 94 -25.62 -0.02 15.71
CA GLU A 94 -27.04 0.32 15.46
C GLU A 94 -27.19 1.50 14.48
N ASN A 95 -26.09 2.08 14.01
CA ASN A 95 -26.16 3.21 13.08
C ASN A 95 -26.38 2.69 11.63
N LYS A 96 -27.57 2.98 11.09
CA LYS A 96 -27.96 2.57 9.75
C LYS A 96 -27.04 3.12 8.66
N GLN A 97 -26.53 4.33 8.79
CA GLN A 97 -25.62 4.94 7.81
C GLN A 97 -24.28 4.21 7.77
N VAL A 98 -23.74 3.82 8.93
CA VAL A 98 -22.53 3.02 9.04
C VAL A 98 -22.69 1.66 8.36
N LYS A 99 -23.84 1.00 8.61
CA LYS A 99 -24.14 -0.27 7.96
C LYS A 99 -24.27 -0.11 6.43
N THR A 100 -24.98 0.92 5.96
CA THR A 100 -25.11 1.20 4.53
C THR A 100 -23.74 1.42 3.87
N PHE A 101 -22.84 2.16 4.51
CA PHE A 101 -21.49 2.37 3.99
C PHE A 101 -20.67 1.07 3.98
N TYR A 102 -20.76 0.27 5.03
CA TYR A 102 -20.12 -1.03 5.11
C TYR A 102 -20.58 -1.93 3.96
N ASP A 103 -21.90 -2.06 3.77
CA ASP A 103 -22.49 -2.86 2.71
C ASP A 103 -22.11 -2.31 1.31
N PHE A 104 -22.00 -0.98 1.15
CA PHE A 104 -21.54 -0.35 -0.09
C PHE A 104 -20.11 -0.77 -0.46
N ILE A 105 -19.17 -0.75 0.50
CA ILE A 105 -17.78 -1.18 0.24
C ILE A 105 -17.73 -2.63 -0.25
N LEU A 106 -18.59 -3.50 0.30
CA LEU A 106 -18.67 -4.91 -0.09
C LEU A 106 -19.49 -5.15 -1.39
N SER A 107 -20.21 -4.13 -1.87
CA SER A 107 -20.99 -4.23 -3.10
C SER A 107 -20.11 -4.34 -4.35
N GLN A 108 -20.70 -4.77 -5.47
CA GLN A 108 -19.98 -4.82 -6.75
C GLN A 108 -19.44 -3.44 -7.16
N LYS A 109 -20.18 -2.36 -6.88
CA LYS A 109 -19.74 -0.99 -7.16
C LYS A 109 -18.52 -0.61 -6.31
N GLY A 110 -18.53 -0.90 -5.01
CA GLY A 110 -17.39 -0.68 -4.11
C GLY A 110 -16.17 -1.50 -4.54
N LYS A 111 -16.38 -2.78 -4.86
CA LYS A 111 -15.31 -3.66 -5.37
C LYS A 111 -14.70 -3.14 -6.67
N ASN A 112 -15.49 -2.62 -7.59
CA ASN A 112 -14.98 -2.04 -8.84
C ASN A 112 -14.10 -0.82 -8.56
N ILE A 113 -14.53 0.09 -7.69
CA ILE A 113 -13.73 1.25 -7.26
C ILE A 113 -12.41 0.79 -6.66
N LEU A 114 -12.42 -0.17 -5.74
CA LEU A 114 -11.19 -0.69 -5.15
C LEU A 114 -10.23 -1.25 -6.20
N LYS A 115 -10.74 -1.98 -7.21
CA LYS A 115 -9.93 -2.48 -8.33
C LYS A 115 -9.30 -1.36 -9.15
N GLU A 116 -10.04 -0.27 -9.41
CA GLU A 116 -9.53 0.91 -10.11
C GLU A 116 -8.34 1.55 -9.37
N PHE A 117 -8.27 1.40 -8.05
CA PHE A 117 -7.15 1.83 -7.22
C PHE A 117 -6.10 0.73 -6.97
N GLY A 118 -6.08 -0.33 -7.78
CA GLY A 118 -5.06 -1.36 -7.75
C GLY A 118 -5.20 -2.41 -6.64
N TYR A 119 -6.33 -2.42 -5.89
CA TYR A 119 -6.58 -3.47 -4.91
C TYR A 119 -7.00 -4.78 -5.57
N GLN A 120 -6.51 -5.88 -5.02
CA GLN A 120 -6.99 -7.21 -5.35
C GLN A 120 -8.21 -7.53 -4.49
N ILE A 121 -9.28 -7.94 -5.12
CA ILE A 121 -10.54 -8.28 -4.43
C ILE A 121 -10.76 -9.78 -4.57
N PRO A 122 -10.99 -10.48 -3.46
CA PRO A 122 -11.33 -11.90 -3.49
C PRO A 122 -12.66 -12.19 -4.20
#